data_a70412fc753729e78369250ebb88a9c6
#
_entry.id   a70412fc753729e78369250ebb88a9c6
#
_cell.length_a   1.000
_cell.length_b   1.000
_cell.length_c   1.000
_cell.angle_alpha   90.00
_cell.angle_beta   90.00
_cell.angle_gamma   90.00
#
_symmetry.space_group_name_H-M   'P 1'
#
loop_
_entity.id
_entity.type
_entity.pdbx_description
1 polymer ?
#
loop_
_entity_poly.entity_id
_entity_poly.type
_entity_poly.pdbx_seq_one_letter_code
_entity_poly.pdbx_strand_id
1 'polypeptide(L)'
;TSEVAALEESTALLKQGIISMREGQVFYRAGEVVYAAVMRGGLDHEQNVAQINWLLESANGAVLNRLGVEEKDERLQAIWLSKRIVDNAIAVLDNSKGNMLFRVRTIANIIVGELVACDIEMTDNQFIYPDGTLILSEKVDLKKATGGQDTVLMNFLNKVNHKAVEAGVLPDPITGKVGNMDATTMIEASNDMRKLGGKIELRAFARGDITTAGPVRIRLEVVDDND
;
A
#
# COMPACT_ATOMS: atom_id res chain seq x y z
N THR A 1 -19.67 13.93 -24.62
CA THR A 1 -19.26 13.87 -26.04
C THR A 1 -17.75 14.09 -26.24
N SER A 2 -17.13 15.17 -25.72
CA SER A 2 -15.67 15.35 -25.83
C SER A 2 -14.88 14.39 -24.92
N GLU A 3 -15.41 14.07 -23.76
CA GLU A 3 -14.83 13.15 -22.79
C GLU A 3 -14.81 11.70 -23.31
N VAL A 4 -15.90 11.27 -23.96
CA VAL A 4 -15.99 9.95 -24.59
C VAL A 4 -15.00 9.83 -25.74
N ALA A 5 -14.88 10.86 -26.57
CA ALA A 5 -13.91 10.85 -27.68
C ALA A 5 -12.45 10.81 -27.18
N ALA A 6 -12.13 11.56 -26.13
CA ALA A 6 -10.79 11.52 -25.52
C ALA A 6 -10.48 10.16 -24.90
N LEU A 7 -11.47 9.50 -24.27
CA LEU A 7 -11.35 8.16 -23.71
C LEU A 7 -11.15 7.09 -24.81
N GLU A 8 -11.89 7.21 -25.93
CA GLU A 8 -11.73 6.30 -27.07
C GLU A 8 -10.36 6.43 -27.72
N GLU A 9 -9.87 7.66 -27.90
CA GLU A 9 -8.55 7.94 -28.44
C GLU A 9 -7.44 7.39 -27.52
N SER A 10 -7.55 7.65 -26.21
CA SER A 10 -6.62 7.15 -25.21
C SER A 10 -6.60 5.61 -25.15
N THR A 11 -7.78 4.98 -25.24
CA THR A 11 -7.89 3.52 -25.30
C THR A 11 -7.23 2.94 -26.57
N ALA A 12 -7.40 3.62 -27.71
CA ALA A 12 -6.77 3.19 -28.97
C ALA A 12 -5.25 3.31 -28.89
N LEU A 13 -4.71 4.40 -28.32
CA LEU A 13 -3.27 4.60 -28.13
C LEU A 13 -2.66 3.56 -27.19
N LEU A 14 -3.35 3.25 -26.08
CA LEU A 14 -2.93 2.18 -25.15
C LEU A 14 -2.90 0.81 -25.85
N LYS A 15 -3.91 0.49 -26.65
CA LYS A 15 -3.94 -0.76 -27.43
C LYS A 15 -2.85 -0.84 -28.50
N GLN A 16 -2.49 0.28 -29.12
CA GLN A 16 -1.39 0.32 -30.11
C GLN A 16 -0.01 0.20 -29.44
N GLY A 17 0.17 0.74 -28.24
CA GLY A 17 1.42 0.69 -27.48
C GLY A 17 1.70 -0.69 -26.85
N ILE A 18 0.66 -1.48 -26.63
CA ILE A 18 0.75 -2.79 -25.98
C ILE A 18 0.51 -3.89 -26.99
N ILE A 19 1.57 -4.32 -27.67
CA ILE A 19 1.49 -5.45 -28.61
C ILE A 19 1.09 -6.72 -27.85
N SER A 20 -0.18 -7.05 -27.95
CA SER A 20 -0.85 -8.37 -28.11
C SER A 20 -0.47 -9.59 -27.25
N MET A 21 0.59 -9.67 -26.52
CA MET A 21 0.97 -10.92 -25.81
C MET A 21 0.23 -11.19 -24.49
N ARG A 22 -0.62 -10.29 -24.03
CA ARG A 22 -1.29 -10.39 -22.71
C ARG A 22 -2.78 -10.08 -22.74
N GLU A 23 -3.41 -10.12 -23.90
CA GLU A 23 -4.86 -9.95 -24.02
C GLU A 23 -5.59 -10.99 -23.17
N GLY A 24 -6.55 -10.51 -22.37
CA GLY A 24 -7.34 -11.34 -21.48
C GLY A 24 -6.71 -11.65 -20.10
N GLN A 25 -5.49 -11.20 -19.81
CA GLN A 25 -4.92 -11.33 -18.48
C GLN A 25 -5.40 -10.17 -17.57
N VAL A 26 -5.77 -10.51 -16.33
CA VAL A 26 -6.10 -9.51 -15.32
C VAL A 26 -4.84 -8.70 -14.99
N PHE A 27 -4.89 -7.41 -15.29
CA PHE A 27 -3.80 -6.45 -15.08
C PHE A 27 -3.90 -5.79 -13.71
N TYR A 28 -5.11 -5.39 -13.30
CA TYR A 28 -5.45 -4.97 -11.95
C TYR A 28 -6.68 -5.73 -11.46
N ARG A 29 -6.68 -6.07 -10.19
CA ARG A 29 -7.86 -6.63 -9.51
C ARG A 29 -8.76 -5.51 -9.00
N ALA A 30 -10.06 -5.75 -8.92
CA ALA A 30 -10.99 -4.82 -8.30
C ALA A 30 -10.54 -4.46 -6.87
N GLY A 31 -10.51 -3.16 -6.56
CA GLY A 31 -10.07 -2.64 -5.27
C GLY A 31 -8.55 -2.51 -5.10
N GLU A 32 -7.75 -2.92 -6.08
CA GLU A 32 -6.28 -2.81 -6.00
C GLU A 32 -5.84 -1.33 -6.00
N VAL A 33 -4.90 -0.99 -5.12
CA VAL A 33 -4.34 0.36 -5.04
C VAL A 33 -3.36 0.58 -6.19
N VAL A 34 -3.68 1.55 -7.04
CA VAL A 34 -2.82 1.98 -8.16
C VAL A 34 -1.72 2.89 -7.64
N TYR A 35 -2.10 3.85 -6.81
CA TYR A 35 -1.19 4.81 -6.19
C TYR A 35 -1.77 5.33 -4.88
N ALA A 36 -0.91 5.61 -3.92
CA ALA A 36 -1.30 6.18 -2.65
C ALA A 36 -0.33 7.26 -2.21
N ALA A 37 -0.84 8.34 -1.63
CA ALA A 37 -0.02 9.40 -1.07
C ALA A 37 -0.73 10.12 0.09
N VAL A 38 0.06 10.70 0.97
CA VAL A 38 -0.43 11.57 2.03
C VAL A 38 -0.47 13.00 1.53
N MET A 39 -1.67 13.58 1.54
CA MET A 39 -1.92 14.98 1.19
C MET A 39 -1.89 15.84 2.44
N ARG A 40 -1.31 17.03 2.31
CA ARG A 40 -1.25 18.01 3.40
C ARG A 40 -2.60 18.73 3.52
N GLY A 41 -3.18 18.70 4.73
CA GLY A 41 -4.36 19.49 5.05
C GLY A 41 -4.07 20.95 5.40
N GLY A 42 -5.11 21.76 5.47
CA GLY A 42 -5.00 23.16 5.87
C GLY A 42 -4.41 24.11 4.82
N LEU A 43 -4.36 23.68 3.57
CA LEU A 43 -3.92 24.51 2.43
C LEU A 43 -5.14 25.20 1.77
N ASP A 44 -4.87 26.20 0.93
CA ASP A 44 -5.92 26.84 0.14
C ASP A 44 -6.41 25.97 -1.02
N HIS A 45 -7.53 26.36 -1.64
CA HIS A 45 -8.17 25.61 -2.72
C HIS A 45 -7.24 25.38 -3.91
N GLU A 46 -6.48 26.36 -4.34
CA GLU A 46 -5.57 26.26 -5.49
C GLU A 46 -4.45 25.23 -5.23
N GLN A 47 -3.88 25.28 -4.03
CA GLN A 47 -2.87 24.33 -3.59
C GLN A 47 -3.45 22.90 -3.47
N ASN A 48 -4.69 22.76 -3.01
CA ASN A 48 -5.39 21.47 -2.92
C ASN A 48 -5.68 20.88 -4.31
N VAL A 49 -6.10 21.73 -5.26
CA VAL A 49 -6.25 21.31 -6.66
C VAL A 49 -4.91 20.82 -7.23
N ALA A 50 -3.83 21.54 -6.97
CA ALA A 50 -2.50 21.10 -7.41
C ALA A 50 -2.07 19.76 -6.80
N GLN A 51 -2.36 19.51 -5.51
CA GLN A 51 -2.08 18.23 -4.87
C GLN A 51 -2.88 17.07 -5.51
N ILE A 52 -4.16 17.28 -5.81
CA ILE A 52 -4.99 16.25 -6.44
C ILE A 52 -4.54 15.99 -7.88
N ASN A 53 -4.21 17.02 -8.65
CA ASN A 53 -3.67 16.84 -9.99
C ASN A 53 -2.37 16.03 -9.97
N TRP A 54 -1.46 16.36 -9.07
CA TRP A 54 -0.24 15.59 -8.88
C TRP A 54 -0.50 14.12 -8.51
N LEU A 55 -1.50 13.84 -7.65
CA LEU A 55 -1.90 12.48 -7.30
C LEU A 55 -2.36 11.70 -8.54
N LEU A 56 -3.19 12.32 -9.39
CA LEU A 56 -3.72 11.68 -10.60
C LEU A 56 -2.61 11.45 -11.65
N GLU A 57 -1.72 12.42 -11.84
CA GLU A 57 -0.55 12.26 -12.72
C GLU A 57 0.37 11.12 -12.24
N SER A 58 0.62 11.06 -10.92
CA SER A 58 1.42 9.99 -10.31
C SER A 58 0.76 8.62 -10.46
N ALA A 59 -0.56 8.55 -10.29
CA ALA A 59 -1.31 7.31 -10.52
C ALA A 59 -1.26 6.88 -12.00
N ASN A 60 -1.41 7.82 -12.92
CA ASN A 60 -1.28 7.57 -14.35
C ASN A 60 0.11 7.02 -14.70
N GLY A 61 1.16 7.67 -14.20
CA GLY A 61 2.54 7.21 -14.36
C GLY A 61 2.77 5.81 -13.80
N ALA A 62 2.20 5.48 -12.63
CA ALA A 62 2.30 4.15 -12.05
C ALA A 62 1.69 3.06 -12.95
N VAL A 63 0.55 3.34 -13.57
CA VAL A 63 -0.07 2.41 -14.54
C VAL A 63 0.81 2.24 -15.77
N LEU A 64 1.29 3.35 -16.36
CA LEU A 64 2.16 3.31 -17.55
C LEU A 64 3.45 2.53 -17.27
N ASN A 65 4.09 2.77 -16.13
CA ASN A 65 5.27 2.03 -15.70
C ASN A 65 4.99 0.53 -15.57
N ARG A 66 3.86 0.15 -14.98
CA ARG A 66 3.46 -1.26 -14.87
C ARG A 66 3.19 -1.90 -16.24
N LEU A 67 2.74 -1.13 -17.22
CA LEU A 67 2.57 -1.55 -18.62
C LEU A 67 3.89 -1.64 -19.37
N GLY A 68 5.00 -1.13 -18.83
CA GLY A 68 6.29 -1.06 -19.51
C GLY A 68 6.33 0.01 -20.61
N VAL A 69 5.43 1.01 -20.54
CA VAL A 69 5.42 2.16 -21.43
C VAL A 69 6.36 3.22 -20.86
N GLU A 70 7.37 3.63 -21.64
CA GLU A 70 8.25 4.72 -21.23
C GLU A 70 7.48 6.05 -21.18
N GLU A 71 7.70 6.85 -20.14
CA GLU A 71 7.01 8.12 -19.85
C GLU A 71 7.18 9.23 -20.89
N LYS A 72 7.76 8.94 -22.06
CA LYS A 72 8.07 9.95 -23.08
C LYS A 72 6.85 10.55 -23.79
N ASP A 73 5.67 9.97 -23.61
CA ASP A 73 4.43 10.50 -24.19
C ASP A 73 3.50 11.00 -23.09
N GLU A 74 3.70 12.25 -22.67
CA GLU A 74 2.90 12.94 -21.64
C GLU A 74 1.39 13.00 -21.97
N ARG A 75 0.97 12.54 -23.15
CA ARG A 75 -0.42 12.52 -23.62
C ARG A 75 -1.13 11.20 -23.36
N LEU A 76 -0.42 10.16 -22.92
CA LEU A 76 -1.02 8.85 -22.67
C LEU A 76 -1.79 8.86 -21.36
N GLN A 77 -3.11 8.76 -21.46
CA GLN A 77 -4.00 8.60 -20.31
C GLN A 77 -4.31 7.12 -20.11
N ALA A 78 -3.85 6.56 -19.00
CA ALA A 78 -4.03 5.17 -18.65
C ALA A 78 -5.09 4.94 -17.56
N ILE A 79 -5.43 6.00 -16.78
CA ILE A 79 -6.46 5.95 -15.75
C ILE A 79 -7.68 6.78 -16.14
N TRP A 80 -8.83 6.41 -15.60
CA TRP A 80 -10.06 7.18 -15.73
C TRP A 80 -10.74 7.34 -14.36
N LEU A 81 -11.12 8.59 -14.05
CA LEU A 81 -11.96 8.95 -12.92
C LEU A 81 -13.04 9.91 -13.38
N SER A 82 -14.24 9.78 -12.82
CA SER A 82 -15.29 10.74 -13.10
C SER A 82 -14.95 12.10 -12.48
N LYS A 83 -15.39 13.19 -13.13
CA LYS A 83 -15.22 14.55 -12.59
C LYS A 83 -15.76 14.67 -11.17
N ARG A 84 -16.87 14.02 -10.85
CA ARG A 84 -17.49 14.03 -9.52
C ARG A 84 -16.54 13.45 -8.45
N ILE A 85 -15.79 12.39 -8.74
CA ILE A 85 -14.82 11.81 -7.81
C ILE A 85 -13.69 12.80 -7.53
N VAL A 86 -13.18 13.45 -8.58
CA VAL A 86 -12.10 14.44 -8.46
C VAL A 86 -12.56 15.68 -7.68
N ASP A 87 -13.73 16.23 -8.04
CA ASP A 87 -14.31 17.38 -7.33
C ASP A 87 -14.56 17.07 -5.84
N ASN A 88 -15.05 15.86 -5.54
CA ASN A 88 -15.23 15.43 -4.15
C ASN A 88 -13.90 15.30 -3.39
N ALA A 89 -12.86 14.79 -4.02
CA ALA A 89 -11.54 14.68 -3.42
C ALA A 89 -10.97 16.06 -3.06
N ILE A 90 -11.10 17.04 -3.95
CA ILE A 90 -10.70 18.43 -3.70
C ILE A 90 -11.53 19.02 -2.55
N ALA A 91 -12.87 18.85 -2.58
CA ALA A 91 -13.75 19.38 -1.54
C ALA A 91 -13.46 18.79 -0.15
N VAL A 92 -13.14 17.50 -0.06
CA VAL A 92 -12.72 16.86 1.20
C VAL A 92 -11.42 17.46 1.70
N LEU A 93 -10.44 17.66 0.82
CA LEU A 93 -9.15 18.23 1.19
C LEU A 93 -9.28 19.73 1.60
N ASP A 94 -10.14 20.50 0.95
CA ASP A 94 -10.45 21.90 1.29
C ASP A 94 -11.00 22.04 2.72
N ASN A 95 -11.73 21.02 3.18
CA ASN A 95 -12.31 21.00 4.53
C ASN A 95 -11.41 20.30 5.57
N SER A 96 -10.30 19.71 5.15
CA SER A 96 -9.37 19.02 6.06
C SER A 96 -8.38 19.99 6.68
N LYS A 97 -8.16 19.84 7.99
CA LYS A 97 -7.11 20.57 8.73
C LYS A 97 -5.85 19.73 8.92
N GLY A 98 -6.01 18.42 8.97
CA GLY A 98 -4.94 17.44 9.14
C GLY A 98 -4.52 16.79 7.84
N ASN A 99 -3.39 16.08 7.88
CA ASN A 99 -2.96 15.31 6.73
C ASN A 99 -3.92 14.15 6.46
N MET A 100 -4.14 13.85 5.19
CA MET A 100 -5.03 12.78 4.75
C MET A 100 -4.30 11.81 3.83
N LEU A 101 -4.60 10.53 3.99
CA LEU A 101 -4.19 9.48 3.05
C LEU A 101 -5.23 9.40 1.92
N PHE A 102 -4.75 9.54 0.69
CA PHE A 102 -5.52 9.32 -0.54
C PHE A 102 -4.99 8.08 -1.24
N ARG A 103 -5.89 7.13 -1.55
CA ARG A 103 -5.56 5.93 -2.32
C ARG A 103 -6.40 5.89 -3.59
N VAL A 104 -5.75 5.96 -4.74
CA VAL A 104 -6.39 5.74 -6.05
C VAL A 104 -6.52 4.23 -6.24
N ARG A 105 -7.75 3.72 -6.30
CA ARG A 105 -8.05 2.28 -6.39
C ARG A 105 -8.86 1.96 -7.63
N THR A 106 -8.66 0.78 -8.17
CA THR A 106 -9.49 0.27 -9.26
C THR A 106 -10.89 -0.07 -8.78
N ILE A 107 -11.91 0.21 -9.59
CA ILE A 107 -13.32 -0.13 -9.29
C ILE A 107 -13.74 -1.50 -9.85
N ALA A 108 -12.94 -2.10 -10.72
CA ALA A 108 -13.21 -3.38 -11.37
C ALA A 108 -11.92 -4.13 -11.68
N ASN A 109 -12.03 -5.40 -12.07
CA ASN A 109 -10.90 -6.08 -12.71
C ASN A 109 -10.64 -5.45 -14.08
N ILE A 110 -9.39 -5.12 -14.33
CA ILE A 110 -8.92 -4.49 -15.56
C ILE A 110 -8.04 -5.49 -16.31
N ILE A 111 -8.28 -5.66 -17.59
CA ILE A 111 -7.38 -6.42 -18.46
C ILE A 111 -6.38 -5.49 -19.16
N VAL A 112 -5.28 -6.07 -19.65
CA VAL A 112 -4.24 -5.32 -20.36
C VAL A 112 -4.84 -4.64 -21.59
N GLY A 113 -4.58 -3.35 -21.75
CA GLY A 113 -5.07 -2.52 -22.87
C GLY A 113 -6.37 -1.78 -22.62
N GLU A 114 -6.98 -1.94 -21.43
CA GLU A 114 -8.14 -1.15 -21.02
C GLU A 114 -7.70 0.05 -20.16
N LEU A 115 -8.51 1.12 -20.19
CA LEU A 115 -8.38 2.21 -19.23
C LEU A 115 -8.66 1.70 -17.81
N VAL A 116 -7.78 2.05 -16.88
CA VAL A 116 -7.93 1.70 -15.48
C VAL A 116 -8.94 2.63 -14.82
N ALA A 117 -10.18 2.15 -14.73
CA ALA A 117 -11.23 2.90 -14.04
C ALA A 117 -10.99 2.91 -12.54
N CYS A 118 -10.92 4.09 -11.96
CA CYS A 118 -10.52 4.30 -10.57
C CYS A 118 -11.55 5.08 -9.75
N ASP A 119 -11.44 4.90 -8.44
CA ASP A 119 -12.04 5.69 -7.37
C ASP A 119 -10.93 6.20 -6.44
N ILE A 120 -11.25 7.18 -5.59
CA ILE A 120 -10.33 7.71 -4.58
C ILE A 120 -10.89 7.40 -3.20
N GLU A 121 -10.16 6.59 -2.44
CA GLU A 121 -10.41 6.40 -1.02
C GLU A 121 -9.63 7.46 -0.23
N MET A 122 -10.30 8.10 0.74
CA MET A 122 -9.75 9.18 1.55
C MET A 122 -9.93 8.85 3.02
N THR A 123 -8.86 8.98 3.79
CA THR A 123 -8.83 8.67 5.23
C THR A 123 -7.91 9.65 5.95
N ASP A 124 -8.27 10.06 7.15
CA ASP A 124 -7.37 10.84 8.01
C ASP A 124 -6.07 10.08 8.25
N ASN A 125 -4.93 10.74 8.04
CA ASN A 125 -3.64 10.14 8.31
C ASN A 125 -3.21 10.43 9.74
N GLN A 126 -3.62 9.56 10.66
CA GLN A 126 -3.33 9.66 12.08
C GLN A 126 -1.98 9.06 12.41
N PHE A 127 -1.37 9.57 13.46
CA PHE A 127 -0.17 9.01 14.06
C PHE A 127 -0.54 7.80 14.93
N ILE A 128 0.08 6.64 14.67
CA ILE A 128 -0.27 5.38 15.31
C ILE A 128 0.79 4.93 16.31
N TYR A 129 2.04 4.78 15.87
CA TYR A 129 3.14 4.34 16.72
C TYR A 129 4.36 5.25 16.56
N PRO A 130 4.89 5.79 17.67
CA PRO A 130 6.22 6.39 17.72
C PRO A 130 7.32 5.36 17.36
N ASP A 131 8.44 5.85 16.83
CA ASP A 131 9.64 5.04 16.68
C ASP A 131 10.03 4.36 18.01
N GLY A 132 10.43 3.10 17.94
CA GLY A 132 10.83 2.30 19.11
C GLY A 132 9.67 1.75 19.96
N THR A 133 8.42 2.02 19.61
CA THR A 133 7.27 1.46 20.36
C THR A 133 7.22 -0.06 20.21
N LEU A 134 7.06 -0.77 21.32
CA LEU A 134 6.77 -2.20 21.32
C LEU A 134 5.35 -2.45 20.81
N ILE A 135 5.22 -3.06 19.64
CA ILE A 135 3.93 -3.39 19.01
C ILE A 135 3.39 -4.70 19.58
N LEU A 136 4.23 -5.72 19.68
CA LEU A 136 3.88 -7.04 20.16
C LEU A 136 5.09 -7.73 20.80
N SER A 137 4.83 -8.45 21.89
CA SER A 137 5.75 -9.40 22.51
C SER A 137 5.03 -10.72 22.71
N GLU A 138 5.70 -11.84 22.43
CA GLU A 138 5.16 -13.19 22.59
C GLU A 138 6.25 -14.17 23.05
N LYS A 139 5.94 -14.92 24.12
CA LYS A 139 6.78 -16.01 24.61
C LYS A 139 6.42 -17.32 23.89
N VAL A 140 7.42 -18.01 23.40
CA VAL A 140 7.25 -19.25 22.63
C VAL A 140 8.21 -20.32 23.13
N ASP A 141 7.70 -21.53 23.34
CA ASP A 141 8.53 -22.72 23.57
C ASP A 141 8.75 -23.44 22.23
N LEU A 142 9.94 -23.28 21.66
CA LEU A 142 10.29 -23.84 20.35
C LEU A 142 10.29 -25.37 20.33
N LYS A 143 10.43 -26.02 21.51
CA LYS A 143 10.37 -27.49 21.61
C LYS A 143 8.95 -28.03 21.48
N LYS A 144 7.94 -27.20 21.83
CA LYS A 144 6.52 -27.52 21.76
C LYS A 144 5.84 -26.95 20.52
N ALA A 145 6.49 -26.03 19.83
CA ALA A 145 5.92 -25.38 18.65
C ALA A 145 5.84 -26.35 17.48
N THR A 146 4.69 -26.34 16.80
CA THR A 146 4.47 -27.10 15.57
C THR A 146 4.98 -26.30 14.35
N GLY A 147 5.66 -26.97 13.42
CA GLY A 147 6.03 -26.37 12.13
C GLY A 147 7.41 -25.69 12.06
N GLY A 148 8.21 -25.74 13.15
CA GLY A 148 9.56 -25.18 13.16
C GLY A 148 9.62 -23.65 13.32
N GLN A 149 10.85 -23.09 13.35
CA GLN A 149 11.08 -21.65 13.65
C GLN A 149 10.43 -20.72 12.63
N ASP A 150 10.48 -21.06 11.34
CA ASP A 150 9.93 -20.20 10.29
C ASP A 150 8.40 -20.07 10.42
N THR A 151 7.72 -21.16 10.78
CA THR A 151 6.27 -21.13 11.04
C THR A 151 5.94 -20.27 12.27
N VAL A 152 6.71 -20.40 13.34
CA VAL A 152 6.55 -19.57 14.55
C VAL A 152 6.74 -18.10 14.21
N LEU A 153 7.80 -17.76 13.47
CA LEU A 153 8.08 -16.40 13.05
C LEU A 153 6.96 -15.81 12.17
N MET A 154 6.50 -16.58 11.19
CA MET A 154 5.40 -16.15 10.31
C MET A 154 4.10 -15.92 11.09
N ASN A 155 3.77 -16.78 12.04
CA ASN A 155 2.60 -16.62 12.91
C ASN A 155 2.71 -15.36 13.78
N PHE A 156 3.89 -15.12 14.35
CA PHE A 156 4.17 -13.90 15.11
C PHE A 156 3.99 -12.65 14.25
N LEU A 157 4.55 -12.62 13.04
CA LEU A 157 4.42 -11.50 12.10
C LEU A 157 2.97 -11.25 11.68
N ASN A 158 2.19 -12.31 11.49
CA ASN A 158 0.76 -12.17 11.22
C ASN A 158 0.02 -11.50 12.40
N LYS A 159 0.38 -11.83 13.64
CA LYS A 159 -0.17 -11.17 14.83
C LYS A 159 0.25 -9.70 14.92
N VAL A 160 1.50 -9.38 14.56
CA VAL A 160 1.97 -7.98 14.47
C VAL A 160 1.15 -7.21 13.42
N ASN A 161 0.91 -7.81 12.25
CA ASN A 161 0.07 -7.23 11.22
C ASN A 161 -1.35 -6.93 11.75
N HIS A 162 -1.99 -7.90 12.42
CA HIS A 162 -3.30 -7.70 13.02
C HIS A 162 -3.32 -6.58 14.05
N LYS A 163 -2.32 -6.53 14.93
CA LYS A 163 -2.19 -5.46 15.92
C LYS A 163 -2.08 -4.08 15.29
N ALA A 164 -1.31 -3.96 14.22
CA ALA A 164 -1.17 -2.69 13.51
C ALA A 164 -2.47 -2.25 12.83
N VAL A 165 -3.20 -3.19 12.21
CA VAL A 165 -4.54 -2.92 11.63
C VAL A 165 -5.54 -2.51 12.71
N GLU A 166 -5.60 -3.22 13.84
CA GLU A 166 -6.45 -2.86 14.98
C GLU A 166 -6.13 -1.46 15.52
N ALA A 167 -4.87 -1.04 15.48
CA ALA A 167 -4.44 0.28 15.91
C ALA A 167 -4.77 1.38 14.89
N GLY A 168 -5.16 1.05 13.66
CA GLY A 168 -5.62 1.99 12.65
C GLY A 168 -4.71 2.15 11.43
N VAL A 169 -3.69 1.31 11.27
CA VAL A 169 -2.91 1.28 10.02
C VAL A 169 -3.75 0.64 8.92
N LEU A 170 -3.90 1.31 7.79
CA LEU A 170 -4.69 0.81 6.67
C LEU A 170 -3.93 -0.29 5.91
N PRO A 171 -4.52 -1.50 5.82
CA PRO A 171 -3.92 -2.59 5.07
C PRO A 171 -4.07 -2.39 3.55
N ASP A 172 -3.19 -3.05 2.81
CA ASP A 172 -3.41 -3.27 1.38
C ASP A 172 -4.72 -4.06 1.19
N PRO A 173 -5.65 -3.59 0.33
CA PRO A 173 -6.98 -4.18 0.22
C PRO A 173 -6.98 -5.57 -0.44
N ILE A 174 -5.92 -5.94 -1.14
CA ILE A 174 -5.81 -7.25 -1.81
C ILE A 174 -5.10 -8.26 -0.92
N THR A 175 -4.00 -7.85 -0.27
CA THR A 175 -3.15 -8.77 0.51
C THR A 175 -3.45 -8.75 2.01
N GLY A 176 -4.14 -7.73 2.51
CA GLY A 176 -4.39 -7.49 3.93
C GLY A 176 -3.14 -7.13 4.73
N LYS A 177 -2.01 -6.89 4.06
CA LYS A 177 -0.73 -6.57 4.69
C LYS A 177 -0.58 -5.07 4.93
N VAL A 178 0.08 -4.72 6.02
CA VAL A 178 0.40 -3.32 6.39
C VAL A 178 1.88 -2.98 6.19
N GLY A 179 2.71 -3.95 5.84
CA GLY A 179 4.14 -3.77 5.58
C GLY A 179 4.78 -5.05 5.08
N ASN A 180 6.03 -4.95 4.67
CA ASN A 180 6.85 -6.07 4.28
C ASN A 180 8.11 -6.11 5.14
N MET A 181 8.53 -7.32 5.50
CA MET A 181 9.83 -7.55 6.11
C MET A 181 10.81 -8.02 5.04
N ASP A 182 12.01 -7.50 5.06
CA ASP A 182 13.05 -7.96 4.14
C ASP A 182 13.53 -9.37 4.50
N ALA A 183 14.01 -10.10 3.48
CA ALA A 183 14.44 -11.48 3.62
C ALA A 183 15.63 -11.61 4.59
N THR A 184 16.51 -10.61 4.66
CA THR A 184 17.68 -10.61 5.55
C THR A 184 17.24 -10.61 7.01
N THR A 185 16.32 -9.71 7.38
CA THR A 185 15.76 -9.66 8.75
C THR A 185 15.07 -10.97 9.14
N MET A 186 14.35 -11.60 8.19
CA MET A 186 13.72 -12.91 8.41
C MET A 186 14.75 -14.00 8.70
N ILE A 187 15.82 -14.05 7.91
CA ILE A 187 16.90 -15.03 8.05
C ILE A 187 17.63 -14.82 9.37
N GLU A 188 17.96 -13.58 9.73
CA GLU A 188 18.63 -13.24 10.99
C GLU A 188 17.79 -13.67 12.20
N ALA A 189 16.50 -13.33 12.22
CA ALA A 189 15.59 -13.72 13.30
C ALA A 189 15.47 -15.26 13.41
N SER A 190 15.31 -15.97 12.29
CA SER A 190 15.27 -17.44 12.27
C SER A 190 16.55 -18.06 12.79
N ASN A 191 17.72 -17.50 12.43
CA ASN A 191 19.03 -17.97 12.92
C ASN A 191 19.18 -17.73 14.43
N ASP A 192 18.75 -16.58 14.94
CA ASP A 192 18.84 -16.29 16.38
C ASP A 192 17.90 -17.19 17.19
N MET A 193 16.69 -17.46 16.69
CA MET A 193 15.78 -18.45 17.29
C MET A 193 16.41 -19.84 17.34
N ARG A 194 17.17 -20.23 16.31
CA ARG A 194 17.84 -21.54 16.25
C ARG A 194 19.02 -21.62 17.23
N LYS A 195 19.79 -20.54 17.39
CA LYS A 195 20.92 -20.47 18.31
C LYS A 195 20.48 -20.55 19.78
N LEU A 196 19.41 -19.81 20.13
CA LEU A 196 18.89 -19.76 21.49
C LEU A 196 18.17 -21.07 21.85
N GLY A 197 17.29 -21.54 20.97
CA GLY A 197 16.51 -22.76 21.21
C GLY A 197 15.62 -22.67 22.47
N GLY A 198 14.83 -23.70 22.73
CA GLY A 198 14.03 -23.77 23.97
C GLY A 198 12.95 -22.70 24.04
N LYS A 199 12.89 -21.99 25.17
CA LYS A 199 11.95 -20.90 25.39
C LYS A 199 12.56 -19.57 24.96
N ILE A 200 11.84 -18.82 24.16
CA ILE A 200 12.24 -17.50 23.67
C ILE A 200 11.10 -16.51 23.82
N GLU A 201 11.43 -15.24 23.81
CA GLU A 201 10.49 -14.15 23.65
C GLU A 201 10.79 -13.43 22.34
N LEU A 202 9.78 -13.34 21.47
CA LEU A 202 9.81 -12.53 20.24
C LEU A 202 9.24 -11.14 20.54
N ARG A 203 9.95 -10.11 20.15
CA ARG A 203 9.52 -8.71 20.32
C ARG A 203 9.58 -7.98 18.99
N ALA A 204 8.51 -7.27 18.63
CA ALA A 204 8.45 -6.41 17.47
C ALA A 204 8.31 -4.94 17.91
N PHE A 205 9.27 -4.12 17.51
CA PHE A 205 9.28 -2.69 17.77
C PHE A 205 9.05 -1.92 16.49
N ALA A 206 8.31 -0.82 16.55
CA ALA A 206 8.20 0.12 15.45
C ALA A 206 9.57 0.65 15.04
N ARG A 207 9.86 0.66 13.75
CA ARG A 207 11.07 1.25 13.16
C ARG A 207 10.66 2.48 12.35
N GLY A 208 10.91 3.64 12.93
CA GLY A 208 10.38 4.91 12.48
C GLY A 208 8.94 5.13 12.94
N ASP A 209 8.47 6.36 12.81
CA ASP A 209 7.10 6.72 13.10
C ASP A 209 6.14 6.06 12.12
N ILE A 210 5.06 5.47 12.63
CA ILE A 210 4.04 4.77 11.83
C ILE A 210 2.74 5.54 11.91
N THR A 211 2.15 5.83 10.74
CA THR A 211 0.86 6.50 10.59
C THR A 211 -0.16 5.56 9.95
N THR A 212 -1.42 6.02 9.82
CA THR A 212 -2.49 5.30 9.10
C THR A 212 -2.06 4.84 7.71
N ALA A 213 -1.25 5.65 7.02
CA ALA A 213 -0.74 5.31 5.68
C ALA A 213 0.25 4.13 5.69
N GLY A 214 0.87 3.80 6.83
CA GLY A 214 1.97 2.85 6.86
C GLY A 214 3.17 3.31 6.02
N PRO A 215 4.02 2.43 5.54
CA PRO A 215 4.06 1.00 5.87
C PRO A 215 4.52 0.75 7.31
N VAL A 216 4.08 -0.36 7.89
CA VAL A 216 4.60 -0.83 9.17
C VAL A 216 5.99 -1.44 8.94
N ARG A 217 7.00 -0.76 9.43
CA ARG A 217 8.37 -1.27 9.50
C ARG A 217 8.67 -1.64 10.93
N ILE A 218 9.28 -2.81 11.13
CA ILE A 218 9.60 -3.28 12.47
C ILE A 218 11.07 -3.67 12.61
N ARG A 219 11.54 -3.59 13.84
CA ARG A 219 12.75 -4.23 14.31
C ARG A 219 12.33 -5.43 15.16
N LEU A 220 12.86 -6.61 14.83
CA LEU A 220 12.63 -7.83 15.59
C LEU A 220 13.76 -8.03 16.60
N GLU A 221 13.39 -8.48 17.80
CA GLU A 221 14.32 -8.98 18.80
C GLU A 221 13.91 -10.39 19.20
N VAL A 222 14.88 -11.26 19.32
CA VAL A 222 14.73 -12.62 19.84
C VAL A 222 15.50 -12.69 21.15
N VAL A 223 14.80 -12.89 22.26
CA VAL A 223 15.37 -12.89 23.60
C VAL A 223 15.25 -14.27 24.20
N ASP A 224 16.27 -14.70 24.94
CA ASP A 224 16.25 -15.94 25.72
C ASP A 224 15.24 -15.81 26.88
N ASP A 225 14.37 -16.80 27.06
CA ASP A 225 13.37 -16.90 28.13
C ASP A 225 13.48 -18.26 28.85
N ASN A 226 14.68 -18.84 28.88
CA ASN A 226 14.94 -20.16 29.49
C ASN A 226 15.17 -20.12 31.02
N ASP A 227 14.95 -19.00 31.70
CA ASP A 227 15.05 -18.86 33.16
C ASP A 227 13.90 -19.52 33.92
#